data_6becbe50791a83533776b30cff64cf13
#
_entry.id   6becbe50791a83533776b30cff64cf13
#
_cell.length_a   1.000
_cell.length_b   1.000
_cell.length_c   1.000
_cell.angle_alpha   90.00
_cell.angle_beta   90.00
_cell.angle_gamma   90.00
#
_symmetry.space_group_name_H-M   'P 1'
#
loop_
_entity.id
_entity.type
_entity.pdbx_description
1 polymer ?
#
loop_
_entity_poly.entity_id
_entity_poly.type
_entity_poly.pdbx_seq_one_letter_code
_entity_poly.pdbx_strand_id
1 'polypeptide(L)'
;MTLTVELVGLEVFGRHGVDDDEREQGQTFLYDVALGVRPPASDRLEDTVDYRAVAACVREVSGSREYRLIEALASAVADELAARFSVESVRVRVRKPGISPAGLTVEYSAATAERGR
;
A
#
# COMPACT_ATOMS: atom_id res chain seq x y z
N MET A 1 -18.49 -6.94 15.83
CA MET A 1 -18.43 -5.83 14.86
C MET A 1 -17.01 -5.64 14.39
N THR A 2 -16.83 -5.47 13.09
CA THR A 2 -15.54 -5.18 12.48
C THR A 2 -15.56 -3.75 11.94
N LEU A 3 -14.52 -3.00 12.22
CA LEU A 3 -14.34 -1.67 11.67
C LEU A 3 -13.24 -1.71 10.63
N THR A 4 -13.31 -0.80 9.67
CA THR A 4 -12.27 -0.62 8.67
C THR A 4 -11.70 0.79 8.79
N VAL A 5 -10.37 0.86 8.91
CA VAL A 5 -9.64 2.13 8.85
C VAL A 5 -8.94 2.18 7.50
N GLU A 6 -9.10 3.28 6.77
CA GLU A 6 -8.58 3.38 5.42
C GLU A 6 -7.67 4.59 5.23
N LEU A 7 -6.64 4.41 4.42
CA LEU A 7 -5.88 5.48 3.80
C LEU A 7 -6.10 5.33 2.29
N VAL A 8 -6.65 6.36 1.66
CA VAL A 8 -7.02 6.32 0.24
C VAL A 8 -6.22 7.37 -0.53
N GLY A 9 -5.54 6.93 -1.58
CA GLY A 9 -4.76 7.81 -2.42
C GLY A 9 -3.48 8.31 -1.76
N LEU A 10 -2.85 7.49 -0.92
CA LEU A 10 -1.58 7.84 -0.29
C LEU A 10 -0.49 7.89 -1.35
N GLU A 11 0.13 9.06 -1.53
CA GLU A 11 1.14 9.29 -2.55
C GLU A 11 2.52 8.98 -1.99
N VAL A 12 3.19 7.99 -2.57
CA VAL A 12 4.53 7.60 -2.12
C VAL A 12 5.43 7.36 -3.34
N PHE A 13 6.56 8.05 -3.36
CA PHE A 13 7.56 7.83 -4.40
C PHE A 13 8.20 6.45 -4.23
N GLY A 14 8.45 5.79 -5.37
CA GLY A 14 9.13 4.51 -5.38
C GLY A 14 9.76 4.22 -6.73
N ARG A 15 10.68 3.25 -6.73
CA ARG A 15 11.44 2.84 -7.92
C ARG A 15 11.03 1.44 -8.30
N HIS A 16 9.84 1.32 -8.90
CA HIS A 16 9.25 0.03 -9.26
C HIS A 16 8.81 0.04 -10.71
N GLY A 17 9.11 -1.03 -11.43
CA GLY A 17 8.74 -1.18 -12.82
C GLY A 17 9.52 -2.29 -13.48
N VAL A 18 8.97 -2.82 -14.58
CA VAL A 18 9.59 -3.92 -15.33
C VAL A 18 10.89 -3.44 -16.01
N ASP A 19 10.87 -2.23 -16.55
CA ASP A 19 12.03 -1.69 -17.29
C ASP A 19 13.01 -1.01 -16.33
N ASP A 20 14.30 -1.11 -16.68
CA ASP A 20 15.37 -0.50 -15.90
C ASP A 20 15.19 1.02 -15.78
N ASP A 21 14.78 1.68 -16.87
CA ASP A 21 14.54 3.13 -16.88
C ASP A 21 13.45 3.54 -15.89
N GLU A 22 12.38 2.75 -15.79
CA GLU A 22 11.29 3.01 -14.85
C GLU A 22 11.81 3.00 -13.39
N ARG A 23 12.65 1.99 -13.07
CA ARG A 23 13.21 1.88 -11.73
C ARG A 23 14.25 2.95 -11.45
N GLU A 24 15.03 3.33 -12.45
CA GLU A 24 16.05 4.35 -12.31
C GLU A 24 15.44 5.73 -12.05
N GLN A 25 14.40 6.08 -12.80
CA GLN A 25 13.72 7.36 -12.66
C GLN A 25 12.78 7.40 -11.47
N GLY A 26 12.09 6.30 -11.23
CA GLY A 26 11.05 6.20 -10.21
C GLY A 26 9.82 7.02 -10.58
N GLN A 27 8.79 6.90 -9.76
CA GLN A 27 7.56 7.70 -9.90
C GLN A 27 6.78 7.68 -8.60
N THR A 28 5.76 8.51 -8.52
CA THR A 28 4.80 8.45 -7.41
C THR A 28 3.79 7.36 -7.68
N PHE A 29 3.65 6.45 -6.71
CA PHE A 29 2.60 5.43 -6.68
C PHE A 29 1.52 5.87 -5.71
N LEU A 30 0.30 5.43 -5.96
CA LEU A 30 -0.83 5.70 -5.08
C LEU A 30 -1.21 4.42 -4.36
N TYR A 31 -1.36 4.51 -3.06
CA TYR A 31 -1.71 3.35 -2.23
C TYR A 31 -3.08 3.57 -1.60
N ASP A 32 -3.92 2.55 -1.68
CA ASP A 32 -5.15 2.47 -0.92
C ASP A 32 -4.97 1.34 0.08
N VAL A 33 -5.03 1.65 1.36
CA VAL A 33 -4.82 0.69 2.44
C VAL A 33 -6.09 0.61 3.26
N ALA A 34 -6.60 -0.59 3.46
CA ALA A 34 -7.76 -0.85 4.31
C ALA A 34 -7.37 -1.86 5.39
N LEU A 35 -7.58 -1.48 6.64
CA LEU A 35 -7.24 -2.28 7.80
C LEU A 35 -8.52 -2.67 8.55
N GLY A 36 -8.77 -3.97 8.68
CA GLY A 36 -9.85 -4.46 9.53
C GLY A 36 -9.37 -4.45 10.98
N VAL A 37 -10.09 -3.76 11.84
CA VAL A 37 -9.72 -3.60 13.24
C VAL A 37 -10.91 -3.88 14.15
N ARG A 38 -10.61 -4.25 15.38
CA ARG A 38 -11.64 -4.35 16.42
C ARG A 38 -11.99 -2.96 16.90
N PRO A 39 -13.25 -2.74 17.35
CA PRO A 39 -13.59 -1.48 17.99
C PRO A 39 -12.63 -1.22 19.16
N PRO A 40 -12.10 0.00 19.30
CA PRO A 40 -11.20 0.31 20.42
C PRO A 40 -11.95 0.23 21.74
N ALA A 41 -11.24 -0.17 22.80
CA ALA A 41 -11.83 -0.28 24.13
C ALA A 41 -12.25 1.09 24.68
N SER A 42 -11.56 2.15 24.27
CA SER A 42 -11.89 3.53 24.61
C SER A 42 -11.47 4.47 23.50
N ASP A 43 -11.91 5.72 23.59
CA ASP A 43 -11.59 6.73 22.55
C ASP A 43 -10.18 7.30 22.75
N ARG A 44 -9.20 6.40 22.63
CA ARG A 44 -7.79 6.76 22.80
C ARG A 44 -6.95 6.11 21.69
N LEU A 45 -5.90 6.79 21.27
CA LEU A 45 -5.00 6.31 20.22
C LEU A 45 -4.35 4.97 20.59
N GLU A 46 -4.04 4.76 21.86
CA GLU A 46 -3.40 3.53 22.33
C GLU A 46 -4.27 2.29 22.14
N ASP A 47 -5.57 2.48 21.98
CA ASP A 47 -6.53 1.37 21.84
C ASP A 47 -6.84 1.03 20.39
N THR A 48 -6.14 1.62 19.43
CA THR A 48 -6.37 1.40 18.00
C THR A 48 -5.06 1.40 17.20
N VAL A 49 -5.17 1.22 15.89
CA VAL A 49 -4.04 1.33 14.98
C VAL A 49 -3.80 2.82 14.68
N ASP A 50 -2.54 3.25 14.75
CA ASP A 50 -2.16 4.61 14.36
C ASP A 50 -1.87 4.63 12.86
N TYR A 51 -2.79 5.21 12.07
CA TYR A 51 -2.63 5.23 10.60
C TYR A 51 -1.42 6.06 10.15
N ARG A 52 -0.88 6.94 11.00
CA ARG A 52 0.36 7.66 10.68
C ARG A 52 1.54 6.70 10.64
N ALA A 53 1.59 5.75 11.56
CA ALA A 53 2.60 4.69 11.57
C ALA A 53 2.42 3.75 10.38
N VAL A 54 1.18 3.49 9.99
CA VAL A 54 0.86 2.70 8.79
C VAL A 54 1.41 3.40 7.54
N ALA A 55 1.15 4.69 7.40
CA ALA A 55 1.67 5.48 6.26
C ALA A 55 3.20 5.48 6.22
N ALA A 56 3.84 5.59 7.38
CA ALA A 56 5.31 5.55 7.47
C ALA A 56 5.86 4.19 7.03
N CYS A 57 5.18 3.10 7.38
CA CYS A 57 5.55 1.76 6.94
C CYS A 57 5.47 1.62 5.42
N VAL A 58 4.39 2.10 4.81
CA VAL A 58 4.22 2.08 3.35
C VAL A 58 5.35 2.86 2.69
N ARG A 59 5.66 4.05 3.20
CA ARG A 59 6.74 4.89 2.67
C ARG A 59 8.09 4.18 2.75
N GLU A 60 8.36 3.51 3.86
CA GLU A 60 9.60 2.77 4.05
C GLU A 60 9.75 1.64 3.03
N VAL A 61 8.73 0.80 2.89
CA VAL A 61 8.77 -0.33 1.96
C VAL A 61 8.89 0.17 0.52
N SER A 62 8.08 1.14 0.14
CA SER A 62 8.08 1.69 -1.22
C SER A 62 9.40 2.37 -1.57
N GLY A 63 10.01 3.06 -0.61
CA GLY A 63 11.23 3.84 -0.85
C GLY A 63 12.53 3.07 -0.71
N SER A 64 12.55 1.97 0.07
CA SER A 64 13.78 1.24 0.36
C SER A 64 13.98 -0.02 -0.47
N ARG A 65 12.97 -0.45 -1.20
CA ARG A 65 13.01 -1.67 -2.01
C ARG A 65 12.66 -1.35 -3.45
N GLU A 66 13.11 -2.19 -4.39
CA GLU A 66 12.77 -2.08 -5.79
C GLU A 66 12.08 -3.35 -6.24
N TYR A 67 10.91 -3.21 -6.83
CA TYR A 67 10.14 -4.32 -7.38
C TYR A 67 9.89 -4.10 -8.86
N ARG A 68 9.91 -5.17 -9.64
CA ARG A 68 9.59 -5.13 -11.07
C ARG A 68 8.09 -5.11 -11.31
N LEU A 69 7.34 -5.75 -10.42
CA LEU A 69 5.90 -5.93 -10.55
C LEU A 69 5.17 -5.23 -9.41
N ILE A 70 4.09 -4.53 -9.73
CA ILE A 70 3.24 -3.92 -8.71
C ILE A 70 2.53 -4.97 -7.86
N GLU A 71 2.34 -6.17 -8.39
CA GLU A 71 1.82 -7.32 -7.63
C GLU A 71 2.77 -7.68 -6.49
N ALA A 72 4.06 -7.73 -6.76
CA ALA A 72 5.07 -8.01 -5.73
C ALA A 72 5.14 -6.88 -4.70
N LEU A 73 5.05 -5.64 -5.17
CA LEU A 73 5.03 -4.46 -4.29
C LEU A 73 3.82 -4.48 -3.36
N ALA A 74 2.62 -4.71 -3.92
CA ALA A 74 1.40 -4.79 -3.12
C ALA A 74 1.49 -5.90 -2.07
N SER A 75 2.00 -7.06 -2.44
CA SER A 75 2.20 -8.20 -1.56
C SER A 75 3.16 -7.88 -0.42
N ALA A 76 4.29 -7.24 -0.75
CA ALA A 76 5.30 -6.87 0.23
C ALA A 76 4.78 -5.86 1.25
N VAL A 77 4.03 -4.85 0.80
CA VAL A 77 3.43 -3.85 1.68
C VAL A 77 2.40 -4.52 2.59
N ALA A 78 1.54 -5.38 2.03
CA ALA A 78 0.53 -6.09 2.82
C ALA A 78 1.18 -6.98 3.89
N ASP A 79 2.25 -7.69 3.54
CA ASP A 79 2.97 -8.55 4.48
C ASP A 79 3.60 -7.75 5.62
N GLU A 80 4.23 -6.62 5.31
CA GLU A 80 4.86 -5.77 6.33
C GLU A 80 3.80 -5.17 7.27
N LEU A 81 2.67 -4.72 6.74
CA LEU A 81 1.59 -4.19 7.56
C LEU A 81 1.01 -5.27 8.46
N ALA A 82 0.79 -6.46 7.94
CA ALA A 82 0.27 -7.58 8.74
C ALA A 82 1.25 -8.00 9.84
N ALA A 83 2.57 -7.91 9.57
CA ALA A 83 3.60 -8.28 10.54
C ALA A 83 3.79 -7.24 11.63
N ARG A 84 3.67 -5.95 11.30
CA ARG A 84 4.00 -4.86 12.22
C ARG A 84 2.81 -4.35 13.04
N PHE A 85 1.59 -4.58 12.58
CA PHE A 85 0.40 -4.02 13.20
C PHE A 85 -0.55 -5.11 13.66
N SER A 86 -1.19 -4.88 14.80
CA SER A 86 -2.18 -5.79 15.36
C SER A 86 -3.55 -5.48 14.75
N VAL A 87 -3.80 -6.05 13.57
CA VAL A 87 -5.04 -5.86 12.81
C VAL A 87 -5.62 -7.21 12.44
N GLU A 88 -6.92 -7.26 12.13
CA GLU A 88 -7.60 -8.50 11.75
C GLU A 88 -7.42 -8.81 10.27
N SER A 89 -7.28 -7.79 9.45
CA SER A 89 -7.07 -7.94 8.02
C SER A 89 -6.35 -6.73 7.44
N VAL A 90 -5.68 -6.96 6.31
CA VAL A 90 -4.99 -5.91 5.55
C VAL A 90 -5.35 -6.08 4.10
N ARG A 91 -5.71 -4.97 3.45
CA ARG A 91 -5.89 -4.91 2.01
C ARG A 91 -5.08 -3.74 1.49
N VAL A 92 -4.20 -4.00 0.54
CA VAL A 92 -3.35 -2.99 -0.08
C VAL A 92 -3.58 -2.99 -1.58
N ARG A 93 -3.97 -1.84 -2.11
CA ARG A 93 -4.07 -1.63 -3.55
C ARG A 93 -3.02 -0.63 -3.97
N VAL A 94 -2.14 -1.02 -4.88
CA VAL A 94 -1.14 -0.14 -5.48
C VAL A 94 -1.64 0.31 -6.82
N ARG A 95 -1.72 1.62 -7.05
CA ARG A 95 -2.08 2.19 -8.35
C ARG A 95 -0.85 2.81 -8.99
N LYS A 96 -0.62 2.47 -10.25
CA LYS A 96 0.48 3.00 -11.06
C LYS A 96 -0.10 3.88 -12.17
N PRO A 97 -0.13 5.20 -11.97
CA PRO A 97 -0.61 6.12 -13.00
C PRO A 97 0.45 6.44 -14.04
N GLY A 98 0.08 7.17 -15.07
CA GLY A 98 1.02 7.69 -16.05
C GLY A 98 1.55 6.68 -17.04
N ILE A 99 0.79 5.61 -17.30
CA ILE A 99 1.18 4.56 -18.24
C ILE A 99 0.23 4.55 -19.44
N SER A 100 0.72 4.03 -20.58
CA SER A 100 -0.07 3.91 -21.80
C SER A 100 0.16 2.54 -22.41
N PRO A 101 -0.46 1.48 -21.86
CA PRO A 101 -0.25 0.11 -22.34
C PRO A 101 -0.70 -0.01 -23.79
N ALA A 102 0.18 -0.53 -24.65
CA ALA A 102 -0.05 -0.65 -26.09
C ALA A 102 -0.45 0.67 -26.75
N GLY A 103 -0.03 1.81 -26.19
CA GLY A 103 -0.37 3.14 -26.69
C GLY A 103 -1.79 3.58 -26.36
N LEU A 104 -2.51 2.82 -25.53
CA LEU A 104 -3.89 3.12 -25.15
C LEU A 104 -3.95 3.93 -23.86
N THR A 105 -4.98 4.77 -23.75
CA THR A 105 -5.19 5.57 -22.55
C THR A 105 -5.82 4.72 -21.45
N VAL A 106 -5.23 4.79 -20.25
CA VAL A 106 -5.78 4.18 -19.05
C VAL A 106 -5.53 5.14 -17.87
N GLU A 107 -6.42 5.17 -16.91
CA GLU A 107 -6.22 6.03 -15.74
C GLU A 107 -5.03 5.56 -14.92
N TYR A 108 -4.95 4.28 -14.67
CA TYR A 108 -3.84 3.65 -13.95
C TYR A 108 -3.93 2.14 -14.10
N SER A 109 -2.83 1.45 -13.84
CA SER A 109 -2.83 0.02 -13.58
C SER A 109 -2.82 -0.20 -12.07
N ALA A 110 -3.39 -1.27 -11.59
CA ALA A 110 -3.45 -1.53 -10.16
C ALA A 110 -3.29 -3.01 -9.85
N ALA A 111 -2.75 -3.27 -8.66
CA ALA A 111 -2.68 -4.62 -8.09
C ALA A 111 -3.13 -4.54 -6.63
N THR A 112 -3.88 -5.55 -6.18
CA THR A 112 -4.40 -5.61 -4.82
C THR A 112 -3.93 -6.90 -4.16
N ALA A 113 -3.42 -6.77 -2.93
CA ALA A 113 -3.05 -7.89 -2.09
C ALA A 113 -3.86 -7.85 -0.79
N GLU A 114 -4.27 -9.00 -0.31
CA GLU A 114 -5.05 -9.12 0.92
C GLU A 114 -4.39 -10.14 1.86
N ARG A 115 -4.44 -9.84 3.16
CA ARG A 115 -4.00 -10.74 4.23
C ARG A 115 -5.04 -10.71 5.33
N GLY A 116 -5.49 -11.90 5.75
CA GLY A 116 -6.38 -12.07 6.88
C GLY A 116 -5.67 -12.75 8.03
N ARG A 117 -6.35 -12.80 9.16
CA ARG A 117 -5.89 -13.51 10.34
C ARG A 117 -7.00 -14.41 10.89
#